data_5f0fffa7db3512f6ddf8c3c54011a634
#
_entry.id   5f0fffa7db3512f6ddf8c3c54011a634
#
_cell.length_a   1.000
_cell.length_b   1.000
_cell.length_c   1.000
_cell.angle_alpha   90.00
_cell.angle_beta   90.00
_cell.angle_gamma   90.00
#
_symmetry.space_group_name_H-M   'P 1'
#
loop_
_entity.id
_entity.type
_entity.pdbx_description
1 polymer ?
#
loop_
_entity_poly.entity_id
_entity_poly.type
_entity_poly.pdbx_seq_one_letter_code
_entity_poly.pdbx_strand_id
1 'polypeptide(L)'
;MSINIVGWRLVLRQIVAAIADEKLQRESWFGIGPCIFDPDEAFNQFLGDAATEAFLKRDDTGLNELQMEAGRRLLRQMKKLCDATPNSIDPYEMIDDPRWQEIRKSAAHFSALLEASFGEAEPLDGSGT
;
A
#
# COMPACT_ATOMS: atom_id res chain seq x y z
N MET A 1 -12.52 -20.79 -11.75
CA MET A 1 -12.74 -19.33 -11.80
C MET A 1 -11.40 -18.63 -11.84
N SER A 2 -11.22 -17.75 -12.81
CA SER A 2 -9.95 -17.05 -12.92
C SER A 2 -9.95 -15.81 -12.04
N ILE A 3 -8.78 -15.51 -11.49
CA ILE A 3 -8.59 -14.32 -10.67
C ILE A 3 -8.32 -13.14 -11.59
N ASN A 4 -9.00 -12.04 -11.34
CA ASN A 4 -8.76 -10.81 -12.09
C ASN A 4 -7.50 -10.12 -11.54
N ILE A 5 -6.35 -10.52 -12.07
CA ILE A 5 -5.07 -10.01 -11.58
C ILE A 5 -4.92 -8.50 -11.86
N VAL A 6 -5.52 -7.99 -12.92
CA VAL A 6 -5.47 -6.57 -13.23
C VAL A 6 -6.21 -5.77 -12.17
N GLY A 7 -7.41 -6.23 -11.79
CA GLY A 7 -8.16 -5.58 -10.72
C GLY A 7 -7.45 -5.67 -9.38
N TRP A 8 -6.81 -6.80 -9.11
CA TRP A 8 -6.07 -7.00 -7.87
C TRP A 8 -4.89 -6.02 -7.79
N ARG A 9 -4.15 -5.87 -8.90
CA ARG A 9 -3.04 -4.89 -8.95
C ARG A 9 -3.55 -3.47 -8.71
N LEU A 10 -4.70 -3.14 -9.27
CA LEU A 10 -5.28 -1.80 -9.10
C LEU A 10 -5.64 -1.55 -7.63
N VAL A 11 -6.27 -2.51 -6.97
CA VAL A 11 -6.61 -2.40 -5.56
C VAL A 11 -5.36 -2.23 -4.71
N LEU A 12 -4.36 -3.05 -4.95
CA LEU A 12 -3.10 -2.97 -4.22
C LEU A 12 -2.45 -1.60 -4.40
N ARG A 13 -2.41 -1.11 -5.63
CA ARG A 13 -1.83 0.19 -5.95
C ARG A 13 -2.54 1.32 -5.20
N GLN A 14 -3.86 1.28 -5.14
CA GLN A 14 -4.64 2.29 -4.43
C GLN A 14 -4.36 2.26 -2.93
N ILE A 15 -4.29 1.07 -2.35
CA ILE A 15 -4.06 0.90 -0.93
C ILE A 15 -2.65 1.35 -0.57
N VAL A 16 -1.65 0.99 -1.37
CA VAL A 16 -0.27 1.41 -1.14
C VAL A 16 -0.14 2.93 -1.23
N ALA A 17 -0.82 3.55 -2.19
CA ALA A 17 -0.80 5.00 -2.32
C ALA A 17 -1.37 5.69 -1.09
N ALA A 18 -2.44 5.14 -0.50
CA ALA A 18 -3.03 5.69 0.72
C ALA A 18 -2.09 5.57 1.91
N ILE A 19 -1.34 4.46 2.00
CA ILE A 19 -0.36 4.28 3.08
C ILE A 19 0.78 5.28 2.94
N ALA A 20 1.12 5.67 1.72
CA ALA A 20 2.18 6.63 1.44
C ALA A 20 1.74 8.08 1.68
N ASP A 21 0.46 8.34 1.82
CA ASP A 21 -0.11 9.70 1.77
C ASP A 21 -0.30 10.26 3.17
N GLU A 22 0.70 11.01 3.65
CA GLU A 22 0.65 11.62 4.97
C GLU A 22 -0.49 12.62 5.11
N LYS A 23 -0.73 13.40 4.06
CA LYS A 23 -1.81 14.40 4.10
C LYS A 23 -3.16 13.73 4.27
N LEU A 24 -3.41 12.68 3.51
CA LEU A 24 -4.65 11.92 3.64
C LEU A 24 -4.81 11.36 5.05
N GLN A 25 -3.73 10.83 5.63
CA GLN A 25 -3.76 10.27 6.97
C GLN A 25 -4.07 11.34 8.00
N ARG A 26 -3.44 12.51 7.91
CA ARG A 26 -3.70 13.60 8.86
C ARG A 26 -5.13 14.10 8.79
N GLU A 27 -5.73 14.08 7.61
CA GLU A 27 -7.13 14.49 7.45
C GLU A 27 -8.09 13.39 7.88
N SER A 28 -7.86 12.17 7.40
CA SER A 28 -8.83 11.08 7.60
C SER A 28 -8.74 10.49 9.01
N TRP A 29 -7.53 10.34 9.52
CA TRP A 29 -7.33 9.74 10.84
C TRP A 29 -7.87 10.63 11.96
N PHE A 30 -7.90 11.92 11.75
CA PHE A 30 -8.37 12.87 12.77
C PHE A 30 -9.82 13.34 12.51
N GLY A 31 -10.50 12.72 11.53
CA GLY A 31 -11.89 12.99 11.28
C GLY A 31 -12.19 14.31 10.62
N ILE A 32 -11.20 14.90 9.96
CA ILE A 32 -11.36 16.21 9.31
C ILE A 32 -11.86 16.07 7.88
N GLY A 33 -11.39 15.03 7.19
CA GLY A 33 -11.69 14.85 5.79
C GLY A 33 -13.03 14.14 5.56
N PRO A 34 -13.45 14.04 4.32
CA PRO A 34 -14.73 13.40 3.97
C PRO A 34 -14.68 11.88 4.10
N CYS A 35 -13.51 11.28 4.10
CA CYS A 35 -13.36 9.84 4.22
C CYS A 35 -12.93 9.48 5.63
N ILE A 36 -13.45 8.37 6.13
CA ILE A 36 -13.04 7.85 7.43
C ILE A 36 -12.05 6.72 7.16
N PHE A 37 -10.84 6.89 7.66
CA PHE A 37 -9.75 5.96 7.41
C PHE A 37 -8.79 6.11 8.59
N ASP A 38 -8.56 5.03 9.33
CA ASP A 38 -7.71 5.06 10.52
C ASP A 38 -6.58 4.04 10.38
N PRO A 39 -5.64 3.99 11.34
CA PRO A 39 -4.52 3.04 11.24
C PRO A 39 -4.96 1.59 11.17
N ASP A 40 -5.99 1.22 11.94
CA ASP A 40 -6.50 -0.16 11.89
C ASP A 40 -7.00 -0.49 10.49
N GLU A 41 -7.68 0.44 9.87
CA GLU A 41 -8.18 0.26 8.52
C GLU A 41 -7.04 0.11 7.52
N ALA A 42 -5.95 0.87 7.69
CA ALA A 42 -4.79 0.75 6.81
C ALA A 42 -4.20 -0.66 6.86
N PHE A 43 -4.05 -1.22 8.06
CA PHE A 43 -3.56 -2.59 8.20
C PHE A 43 -4.55 -3.59 7.60
N ASN A 44 -5.84 -3.42 7.87
CA ASN A 44 -6.86 -4.32 7.36
C ASN A 44 -6.91 -4.31 5.83
N GLN A 45 -6.80 -3.15 5.22
CA GLN A 45 -6.84 -3.04 3.77
C GLN A 45 -5.61 -3.68 3.13
N PHE A 46 -4.43 -3.43 3.69
CA PHE A 46 -3.19 -3.91 3.10
C PHE A 46 -3.02 -5.42 3.30
N LEU A 47 -3.24 -5.88 4.53
CA LEU A 47 -3.01 -7.29 4.87
C LEU A 47 -4.22 -8.16 4.50
N GLY A 48 -5.42 -7.60 4.60
CA GLY A 48 -6.66 -8.35 4.37
C GLY A 48 -7.25 -8.12 3.00
N ASP A 49 -7.73 -6.91 2.73
CA ASP A 49 -8.47 -6.63 1.50
C ASP A 49 -7.60 -6.80 0.25
N ALA A 50 -6.38 -6.28 0.29
CA ALA A 50 -5.43 -6.45 -0.83
C ALA A 50 -4.79 -7.83 -0.79
N ALA A 51 -4.82 -8.50 0.35
CA ALA A 51 -4.18 -9.81 0.54
C ALA A 51 -2.75 -9.78 -0.03
N THR A 52 -2.00 -8.78 0.40
CA THR A 52 -0.70 -8.48 -0.21
C THR A 52 0.27 -9.65 -0.15
N GLU A 53 0.26 -10.40 0.97
CA GLU A 53 1.15 -11.55 1.09
C GLU A 53 0.83 -12.60 0.01
N ALA A 54 -0.44 -12.90 -0.19
CA ALA A 54 -0.85 -13.86 -1.22
C ALA A 54 -0.52 -13.34 -2.61
N PHE A 55 -0.72 -12.03 -2.82
CA PHE A 55 -0.40 -11.42 -4.11
C PHE A 55 1.09 -11.59 -4.45
N LEU A 56 1.96 -11.30 -3.48
CA LEU A 56 3.40 -11.34 -3.73
C LEU A 56 3.94 -12.75 -3.90
N LYS A 57 3.16 -13.77 -3.58
CA LYS A 57 3.54 -15.16 -3.77
C LYS A 57 3.16 -15.70 -5.15
N ARG A 58 2.40 -14.94 -5.92
CA ARG A 58 1.97 -15.37 -7.26
C ARG A 58 3.08 -15.08 -8.26
N ASP A 59 3.08 -15.83 -9.34
CA ASP A 59 4.05 -15.63 -10.42
C ASP A 59 3.46 -14.90 -11.63
N ASP A 60 2.20 -14.48 -11.53
CA ASP A 60 1.51 -13.81 -12.62
C ASP A 60 1.18 -12.34 -12.30
N THR A 61 1.88 -11.75 -11.34
CA THR A 61 1.60 -10.37 -10.92
C THR A 61 2.01 -9.33 -11.95
N GLY A 62 2.97 -9.66 -12.81
CA GLY A 62 3.52 -8.69 -13.75
C GLY A 62 4.53 -7.76 -13.14
N LEU A 63 4.89 -7.97 -11.88
CA LEU A 63 5.89 -7.14 -11.20
C LEU A 63 7.30 -7.63 -11.48
N ASN A 64 8.24 -6.69 -11.64
CA ASN A 64 9.63 -7.03 -11.77
C ASN A 64 10.25 -7.24 -10.38
N GLU A 65 11.54 -7.61 -10.37
CA GLU A 65 12.21 -7.95 -9.12
C GLU A 65 12.30 -6.77 -8.16
N LEU A 66 12.54 -5.56 -8.67
CA LEU A 66 12.60 -4.37 -7.83
C LEU A 66 11.25 -4.10 -7.16
N GLN A 67 10.17 -4.24 -7.91
CA GLN A 67 8.82 -4.05 -7.39
C GLN A 67 8.49 -5.12 -6.36
N MET A 68 8.83 -6.37 -6.64
CA MET A 68 8.57 -7.46 -5.70
C MET A 68 9.33 -7.26 -4.40
N GLU A 69 10.59 -6.82 -4.48
CA GLU A 69 11.39 -6.59 -3.29
C GLU A 69 10.83 -5.44 -2.46
N ALA A 70 10.43 -4.34 -3.11
CA ALA A 70 9.82 -3.21 -2.41
C ALA A 70 8.53 -3.63 -1.72
N GLY A 71 7.72 -4.44 -2.39
CA GLY A 71 6.48 -4.96 -1.81
C GLY A 71 6.73 -5.85 -0.62
N ARG A 72 7.71 -6.74 -0.72
CA ARG A 72 8.05 -7.63 0.40
C ARG A 72 8.56 -6.85 1.60
N ARG A 73 9.35 -5.80 1.35
CA ARG A 73 9.83 -4.95 2.43
C ARG A 73 8.68 -4.27 3.17
N LEU A 74 7.76 -3.68 2.42
CA LEU A 74 6.59 -3.03 3.02
C LEU A 74 5.75 -4.05 3.79
N LEU A 75 5.57 -5.23 3.22
CA LEU A 75 4.80 -6.29 3.89
C LEU A 75 5.42 -6.66 5.23
N ARG A 76 6.74 -6.84 5.26
CA ARG A 76 7.42 -7.19 6.51
C ARG A 76 7.24 -6.10 7.56
N GLN A 77 7.37 -4.85 7.16
CA GLN A 77 7.21 -3.72 8.08
C GLN A 77 5.79 -3.62 8.61
N MET A 78 4.81 -3.79 7.74
CA MET A 78 3.40 -3.73 8.12
C MET A 78 3.04 -4.85 9.10
N LYS A 79 3.47 -6.08 8.80
CA LYS A 79 3.19 -7.22 9.68
C LYS A 79 3.84 -7.03 11.04
N LYS A 80 5.10 -6.58 11.05
CA LYS A 80 5.83 -6.40 12.30
C LYS A 80 5.15 -5.35 13.19
N LEU A 81 4.77 -4.21 12.60
CA LEU A 81 4.11 -3.17 13.38
C LEU A 81 2.72 -3.59 13.82
N CYS A 82 1.98 -4.28 12.97
CA CYS A 82 0.66 -4.78 13.31
C CYS A 82 0.74 -5.74 14.51
N ASP A 83 1.73 -6.64 14.50
CA ASP A 83 1.91 -7.59 15.61
C ASP A 83 2.33 -6.88 16.89
N ALA A 84 3.03 -5.75 16.78
CA ALA A 84 3.48 -4.99 17.94
C ALA A 84 2.38 -4.12 18.53
N THR A 85 1.24 -3.97 17.85
CA THR A 85 0.13 -3.13 18.30
C THR A 85 -1.17 -3.92 18.27
N PRO A 86 -1.33 -4.89 19.19
CA PRO A 86 -2.48 -5.81 19.14
C PRO A 86 -3.82 -5.18 19.51
N ASN A 87 -3.80 -4.04 20.21
CA ASN A 87 -5.02 -3.32 20.57
C ASN A 87 -5.31 -2.22 19.56
N SER A 88 -6.45 -1.56 19.75
CA SER A 88 -6.79 -0.41 18.92
C SER A 88 -5.65 0.59 18.88
N ILE A 89 -5.34 1.08 17.69
CA ILE A 89 -4.21 1.96 17.47
C ILE A 89 -4.68 3.40 17.58
N ASP A 90 -4.01 4.17 18.46
CA ASP A 90 -4.29 5.60 18.60
C ASP A 90 -3.68 6.34 17.40
N PRO A 91 -4.52 6.97 16.55
CA PRO A 91 -3.99 7.65 15.37
C PRO A 91 -3.06 8.81 15.70
N TYR A 92 -3.27 9.48 16.83
CA TYR A 92 -2.40 10.60 17.23
C TYR A 92 -1.00 10.14 17.57
N GLU A 93 -0.87 8.92 18.10
CA GLU A 93 0.44 8.36 18.38
C GLU A 93 1.06 7.74 17.14
N MET A 94 0.25 7.06 16.35
CA MET A 94 0.77 6.34 15.18
C MET A 94 1.29 7.29 14.11
N ILE A 95 0.64 8.44 13.92
CA ILE A 95 0.99 9.34 12.82
C ILE A 95 2.46 9.78 12.90
N ASP A 96 2.99 9.92 14.11
CA ASP A 96 4.36 10.36 14.32
C ASP A 96 5.29 9.23 14.79
N ASP A 97 4.80 8.00 14.85
CA ASP A 97 5.62 6.85 15.24
C ASP A 97 6.70 6.63 14.18
N PRO A 98 7.99 6.53 14.58
CA PRO A 98 9.07 6.32 13.61
C PRO A 98 8.88 5.08 12.75
N ARG A 99 8.26 4.03 13.31
CA ARG A 99 8.01 2.81 12.54
C ARG A 99 6.99 3.06 11.44
N TRP A 100 5.98 3.88 11.71
CA TRP A 100 4.98 4.25 10.70
C TRP A 100 5.59 5.16 9.65
N GLN A 101 6.49 6.07 10.08
CA GLN A 101 7.18 6.95 9.14
C GLN A 101 8.02 6.15 8.15
N GLU A 102 8.69 5.09 8.62
CA GLU A 102 9.45 4.21 7.74
C GLU A 102 8.54 3.44 6.80
N ILE A 103 7.40 2.98 7.29
CA ILE A 103 6.39 2.31 6.46
C ILE A 103 5.91 3.27 5.37
N ARG A 104 5.64 4.53 5.73
CA ARG A 104 5.19 5.52 4.76
C ARG A 104 6.22 5.73 3.65
N LYS A 105 7.50 5.77 4.02
CA LYS A 105 8.59 5.89 3.04
C LYS A 105 8.66 4.67 2.14
N SER A 106 8.56 3.49 2.70
CA SER A 106 8.58 2.24 1.93
C SER A 106 7.38 2.17 0.99
N ALA A 107 6.22 2.61 1.46
CA ALA A 107 5.02 2.63 0.64
C ALA A 107 5.17 3.62 -0.52
N ALA A 108 5.77 4.79 -0.26
CA ALA A 108 6.00 5.78 -1.30
C ALA A 108 6.94 5.23 -2.37
N HIS A 109 7.99 4.54 -1.95
CA HIS A 109 8.92 3.92 -2.88
C HIS A 109 8.24 2.85 -3.73
N PHE A 110 7.49 1.96 -3.08
CA PHE A 110 6.76 0.89 -3.78
C PHE A 110 5.72 1.49 -4.73
N SER A 111 4.99 2.51 -4.26
CA SER A 111 3.98 3.19 -5.07
C SER A 111 4.61 3.80 -6.32
N ALA A 112 5.76 4.45 -6.18
CA ALA A 112 6.47 5.04 -7.31
C ALA A 112 6.87 3.97 -8.35
N LEU A 113 7.35 2.82 -7.87
CA LEU A 113 7.71 1.72 -8.75
C LEU A 113 6.48 1.15 -9.46
N LEU A 114 5.36 1.04 -8.75
CA LEU A 114 4.12 0.55 -9.36
C LEU A 114 3.58 1.52 -10.40
N GLU A 115 3.65 2.82 -10.12
CA GLU A 115 3.19 3.83 -11.07
C GLU A 115 4.02 3.81 -12.34
N ALA A 116 5.33 3.70 -12.20
CA ALA A 116 6.22 3.67 -13.36
C ALA A 116 5.90 2.49 -14.28
N SER A 117 5.63 1.32 -13.69
CA SER A 117 5.34 0.13 -14.47
C SER A 117 3.93 0.16 -15.05
N PHE A 118 2.93 0.39 -14.18
CA PHE A 118 1.53 0.30 -14.60
C PHE A 118 1.12 1.48 -15.47
N GLY A 119 1.66 2.66 -15.15
CA GLY A 119 1.37 3.85 -15.94
C GLY A 119 1.92 3.74 -17.35
N GLU A 120 3.13 3.19 -17.49
CA GLU A 120 3.76 3.02 -18.80
C GLU A 120 3.09 1.95 -19.63
N ALA A 121 2.45 1.00 -19.00
CA ALA A 121 1.70 -0.02 -19.72
C ALA A 121 0.43 0.55 -20.36
N GLU A 122 0.01 1.71 -19.94
CA GLU A 122 -1.11 2.41 -20.55
C GLU A 122 -0.67 2.86 -21.92
N PRO A 123 -1.47 2.69 -22.86
CA PRO A 123 -1.09 2.99 -24.23
C PRO A 123 -0.75 4.41 -24.44
N LEU A 124 -0.30 4.45 -24.50
CA LEU A 124 0.01 5.39 -24.61
C LEU A 124 0.25 5.71 -25.77
N ASP A 125 -0.10 5.40 -25.73
CA ASP A 125 0.09 5.61 -26.34
C ASP A 125 0.85 6.04 -26.95
N GLY A 126 0.78 5.92 -27.12
CA GLY A 126 1.50 6.14 -27.52
C GLY A 126 2.23 6.77 -27.61
N SER A 127 2.16 6.93 -27.33
CA SER A 127 2.88 7.59 -27.27
C SER A 127 3.87 7.54 -27.21
N GLY A 128 4.00 7.33 -27.20
CA GLY A 128 4.89 7.34 -26.99
C GLY A 128 5.55 7.23 -27.21
N THR A 129 5.38 7.26 -27.32
CA THR A 129 5.89 7.24 -27.41
C THR A 129 6.28 7.38 -27.55
#